data_264ca1d2b9b7b4f585b25f1fdd93f5d5
#
_entry.id   264ca1d2b9b7b4f585b25f1fdd93f5d5
#
_cell.length_a   1.000
_cell.length_b   1.000
_cell.length_c   1.000
_cell.angle_alpha   90.00
_cell.angle_beta   90.00
_cell.angle_gamma   90.00
#
_symmetry.space_group_name_H-M   'P 1'
#
loop_
_entity.id
_entity.type
_entity.pdbx_description
1 polymer ?
#
loop_
_entity_poly.entity_id
_entity_poly.type
_entity_poly.pdbx_seq_one_letter_code
_entity_poly.pdbx_strand_id
1 'polypeptide(L)'
;MIASVRGARPAVRTRWAVLLLLLHVSETSVWCADKVTGTLLVKDALTGLNQSVAIEAKLIRKGLLSDVGLGGEPLELVQKGEIVAKAMTGGDGRAVFQFTPNMRGMATLTVRVGESPRVDRAEAMANLAVWERRTPILAVEVAALMEEATVSSPLPLLPLGEKTERSPLPAAADELSKLTQFYYNVIYITIAESDRSDGFMTNEQIRAWLKTHKFPPGHILVLSGGPDALGRQLDELHTGGWKTLKFGIGRSKAFAEAFLQRRLEVVIVPEPTKGELPRKAKVAKDWKEVRKKL
;
A
#
# COMPACT_ATOMS: atom_id res chain seq x y z
N MET A 1 -0.45 32.59 -109.25
CA MET A 1 0.68 33.55 -109.21
C MET A 1 1.19 33.61 -107.79
N ILE A 2 2.28 33.02 -107.52
CA ILE A 2 3.51 33.67 -107.00
C ILE A 2 3.30 34.32 -105.62
N ALA A 3 3.98 33.99 -104.54
CA ALA A 3 5.39 33.79 -104.32
C ALA A 3 5.67 33.13 -102.96
N SER A 4 6.72 32.31 -102.97
CA SER A 4 7.43 31.76 -101.86
C SER A 4 8.12 32.83 -101.02
N VAL A 5 8.04 32.75 -99.70
CA VAL A 5 9.12 33.31 -98.85
C VAL A 5 9.45 32.33 -97.71
N ARG A 6 10.70 31.92 -97.74
CA ARG A 6 11.35 31.13 -96.69
C ARG A 6 11.56 32.00 -95.46
N GLY A 7 11.21 31.48 -94.34
CA GLY A 7 11.52 32.07 -93.02
C GLY A 7 12.16 31.05 -92.10
N ALA A 8 13.34 31.40 -91.61
CA ALA A 8 14.27 30.56 -90.86
C ALA A 8 13.72 30.12 -89.51
N ARG A 9 13.98 28.89 -89.09
CA ARG A 9 13.75 28.35 -87.78
C ARG A 9 14.83 28.80 -86.79
N PRO A 10 14.51 29.38 -85.65
CA PRO A 10 15.45 29.44 -84.57
C PRO A 10 15.38 28.17 -83.68
N ALA A 11 16.54 27.61 -83.39
CA ALA A 11 16.75 26.45 -82.51
C ALA A 11 16.41 26.80 -81.05
N VAL A 12 15.37 26.14 -80.53
CA VAL A 12 15.02 26.23 -79.14
C VAL A 12 15.95 25.27 -78.37
N ARG A 13 16.91 25.82 -77.64
CA ARG A 13 17.72 25.06 -76.69
C ARG A 13 16.86 24.79 -75.46
N THR A 14 16.38 23.57 -75.31
CA THR A 14 15.68 23.06 -74.14
C THR A 14 16.70 22.88 -73.02
N ARG A 15 16.70 23.84 -72.09
CA ARG A 15 17.40 23.73 -70.81
C ARG A 15 16.60 22.84 -69.91
N TRP A 16 17.04 21.60 -69.69
CA TRP A 16 16.55 20.72 -68.64
C TRP A 16 17.03 21.28 -67.30
N ALA A 17 16.12 21.97 -66.59
CA ALA A 17 16.31 22.28 -65.19
C ALA A 17 15.97 21.01 -64.41
N VAL A 18 17.01 20.29 -63.99
CA VAL A 18 16.89 19.20 -63.02
C VAL A 18 16.58 19.84 -61.68
N LEU A 19 15.30 19.82 -61.32
CA LEU A 19 14.81 20.23 -59.99
C LEU A 19 15.15 19.10 -59.02
N LEU A 20 16.34 19.18 -58.36
CA LEU A 20 16.71 18.34 -57.25
C LEU A 20 15.82 18.69 -56.06
N LEU A 21 14.71 17.95 -55.94
CA LEU A 21 13.86 18.02 -54.74
C LEU A 21 14.63 17.32 -53.62
N LEU A 22 15.37 18.08 -52.84
CA LEU A 22 15.95 17.62 -51.56
C LEU A 22 14.79 17.31 -50.63
N LEU A 23 14.38 16.05 -50.61
CA LEU A 23 13.57 15.45 -49.51
C LEU A 23 14.42 15.55 -48.26
N HIS A 24 14.24 16.60 -47.48
CA HIS A 24 14.65 16.62 -46.08
C HIS A 24 13.75 15.61 -45.36
N VAL A 25 14.19 14.38 -45.26
CA VAL A 25 13.71 13.44 -44.27
C VAL A 25 14.15 14.02 -42.93
N SER A 26 13.28 14.81 -42.32
CA SER A 26 13.42 15.20 -40.91
C SER A 26 13.36 13.88 -40.14
N GLU A 27 14.52 13.31 -39.80
CA GLU A 27 14.61 12.32 -38.75
C GLU A 27 14.09 12.99 -37.47
N THR A 28 12.82 12.85 -37.22
CA THR A 28 12.26 13.10 -35.90
C THR A 28 12.91 12.06 -35.00
N SER A 29 14.04 12.45 -34.40
CA SER A 29 14.59 11.74 -33.25
C SER A 29 13.48 11.69 -32.23
N VAL A 30 12.79 10.58 -32.18
CA VAL A 30 11.89 10.28 -31.04
C VAL A 30 12.83 10.20 -29.87
N TRP A 31 12.95 11.31 -29.14
CA TRP A 31 13.56 11.32 -27.83
C TRP A 31 12.73 10.34 -26.99
N CYS A 32 13.21 9.13 -26.88
CA CYS A 32 12.71 8.19 -25.90
C CYS A 32 13.12 8.82 -24.55
N ALA A 33 12.24 9.62 -23.99
CA ALA A 33 12.46 10.14 -22.64
C ALA A 33 12.65 8.93 -21.73
N ASP A 34 13.77 8.90 -21.00
CA ASP A 34 14.04 7.83 -20.05
C ASP A 34 12.84 7.66 -19.14
N LYS A 35 12.38 6.43 -19.04
CA LYS A 35 11.23 6.11 -18.18
C LYS A 35 11.57 6.43 -16.72
N VAL A 36 10.59 6.95 -16.03
CA VAL A 36 10.73 7.28 -14.62
C VAL A 36 10.54 6.02 -13.78
N THR A 37 11.45 5.76 -12.85
CA THR A 37 11.27 4.69 -11.86
C THR A 37 10.16 5.07 -10.89
N GLY A 38 9.03 4.36 -10.98
CA GLY A 38 7.89 4.51 -10.09
C GLY A 38 7.98 3.57 -8.90
N THR A 39 7.43 4.00 -7.76
CA THR A 39 7.16 3.13 -6.61
C THR A 39 5.65 3.02 -6.46
N LEU A 40 5.16 1.79 -6.46
CA LEU A 40 3.75 1.49 -6.29
C LEU A 40 3.47 1.09 -4.84
N LEU A 41 2.46 1.68 -4.24
CA LEU A 41 2.03 1.44 -2.87
C LEU A 41 0.57 0.98 -2.92
N VAL A 42 0.21 -0.06 -2.18
CA VAL A 42 -1.15 -0.62 -2.17
C VAL A 42 -1.58 -0.89 -0.74
N LYS A 43 -2.82 -0.53 -0.41
CA LYS A 43 -3.41 -0.86 0.90
C LYS A 43 -4.03 -2.25 0.89
N ASP A 44 -3.95 -2.92 2.03
CA ASP A 44 -4.74 -4.12 2.27
C ASP A 44 -6.23 -3.78 2.32
N ALA A 45 -7.07 -4.73 1.95
CA ALA A 45 -8.51 -4.55 1.93
C ALA A 45 -9.24 -5.65 2.72
N LEU A 46 -10.41 -5.29 3.25
CA LEU A 46 -11.26 -6.17 4.05
C LEU A 46 -12.69 -6.11 3.54
N THR A 47 -13.27 -7.27 3.23
CA THR A 47 -14.65 -7.35 2.74
C THR A 47 -15.33 -8.66 3.11
N GLY A 48 -16.63 -8.74 2.87
CA GLY A 48 -17.39 -9.99 2.90
C GLY A 48 -17.40 -10.70 1.55
N LEU A 49 -17.77 -11.98 1.56
CA LEU A 49 -17.94 -12.75 0.34
C LEU A 49 -19.00 -12.09 -0.57
N ASN A 50 -18.72 -12.01 -1.87
CA ASN A 50 -19.56 -11.40 -2.90
C ASN A 50 -19.92 -9.93 -2.62
N GLN A 51 -19.13 -9.23 -1.80
CA GLN A 51 -19.28 -7.80 -1.57
C GLN A 51 -18.18 -7.03 -2.28
N SER A 52 -18.55 -5.99 -3.01
CA SER A 52 -17.58 -5.12 -3.68
C SER A 52 -16.71 -4.39 -2.66
N VAL A 53 -15.43 -4.27 -2.96
CA VAL A 53 -14.45 -3.55 -2.16
C VAL A 53 -13.57 -2.67 -3.04
N ALA A 54 -13.21 -1.53 -2.52
CA ALA A 54 -12.24 -0.62 -3.15
C ALA A 54 -10.82 -1.06 -2.78
N ILE A 55 -9.98 -1.32 -3.79
CA ILE A 55 -8.54 -1.54 -3.62
C ILE A 55 -7.84 -0.25 -3.99
N GLU A 56 -7.23 0.40 -3.01
CA GLU A 56 -6.53 1.67 -3.20
C GLU A 56 -5.06 1.44 -3.51
N ALA A 57 -4.59 2.07 -4.57
CA ALA A 57 -3.19 2.08 -4.97
C ALA A 57 -2.70 3.51 -5.16
N LYS A 58 -1.39 3.74 -5.00
CA LYS A 58 -0.74 5.02 -5.24
C LYS A 58 0.59 4.79 -5.93
N LEU A 59 0.77 5.40 -7.08
CA LEU A 59 2.01 5.40 -7.85
C LEU A 59 2.74 6.71 -7.61
N ILE A 60 3.96 6.63 -7.11
CA ILE A 60 4.78 7.80 -6.77
C ILE A 60 6.18 7.70 -7.39
N ARG A 61 6.80 8.83 -7.61
CA ARG A 61 8.23 8.97 -7.78
C ARG A 61 8.82 9.48 -6.47
N LYS A 62 9.78 8.75 -5.92
CA LYS A 62 10.51 9.21 -4.74
C LYS A 62 11.33 10.44 -5.07
N GLY A 63 11.14 11.50 -4.31
CA GLY A 63 11.90 12.74 -4.40
C GLY A 63 12.81 12.95 -3.19
N LEU A 64 13.79 13.84 -3.31
CA LEU A 64 14.71 14.16 -2.21
C LEU A 64 13.99 14.83 -1.03
N LEU A 65 12.99 15.67 -1.30
CA LEU A 65 12.26 16.43 -0.28
C LEU A 65 10.85 15.88 -0.05
N SER A 66 10.21 15.37 -1.08
CA SER A 66 8.85 14.83 -1.02
C SER A 66 8.60 13.88 -2.16
N ASP A 67 7.71 12.92 -1.94
CA ASP A 67 7.22 12.02 -2.97
C ASP A 67 6.23 12.73 -3.88
N VAL A 68 6.34 12.48 -5.19
CA VAL A 68 5.48 13.09 -6.21
C VAL A 68 4.59 12.02 -6.83
N GLY A 69 3.28 12.25 -6.83
CA GLY A 69 2.32 11.36 -7.50
C GLY A 69 2.53 11.33 -9.01
N LEU A 70 2.46 10.13 -9.60
CA LEU A 70 2.53 9.94 -11.05
C LEU A 70 1.10 9.72 -11.59
N GLY A 71 0.53 10.79 -12.14
CA GLY A 71 -0.83 10.79 -12.66
C GLY A 71 -0.91 10.38 -14.13
N GLY A 72 -2.11 9.84 -14.53
CA GLY A 72 -2.39 9.43 -15.90
C GLY A 72 -1.73 8.11 -16.31
N GLU A 73 -1.33 7.27 -15.34
CA GLU A 73 -0.71 5.99 -15.61
C GLU A 73 -1.71 4.83 -15.50
N PRO A 74 -1.69 3.88 -16.44
CA PRO A 74 -2.56 2.72 -16.37
C PRO A 74 -2.05 1.75 -15.29
N LEU A 75 -2.95 1.32 -14.41
CA LEU A 75 -2.69 0.28 -13.43
C LEU A 75 -3.58 -0.92 -13.68
N GLU A 76 -3.06 -2.10 -13.42
CA GLU A 76 -3.75 -3.38 -13.52
C GLU A 76 -3.78 -4.09 -12.18
N LEU A 77 -4.97 -4.53 -11.76
CA LEU A 77 -5.16 -5.42 -10.63
C LEU A 77 -5.13 -6.86 -11.10
N VAL A 78 -4.24 -7.65 -10.53
CA VAL A 78 -4.00 -9.05 -10.92
C VAL A 78 -4.30 -9.97 -9.75
N GLN A 79 -5.05 -11.04 -10.00
CA GLN A 79 -5.28 -12.13 -9.06
C GLN A 79 -4.96 -13.45 -9.74
N LYS A 80 -4.13 -14.29 -9.12
CA LYS A 80 -3.71 -15.61 -9.65
C LYS A 80 -3.16 -15.55 -11.10
N GLY A 81 -2.50 -14.44 -11.46
CA GLY A 81 -1.94 -14.23 -12.80
C GLY A 81 -2.89 -13.61 -13.82
N GLU A 82 -4.18 -13.47 -13.52
CA GLU A 82 -5.18 -12.88 -14.41
C GLU A 82 -5.48 -11.43 -14.03
N ILE A 83 -5.66 -10.56 -15.03
CA ILE A 83 -6.07 -9.17 -14.83
C ILE A 83 -7.57 -9.17 -14.52
N VAL A 84 -7.92 -8.75 -13.30
CA VAL A 84 -9.30 -8.72 -12.81
C VAL A 84 -9.92 -7.32 -12.84
N ALA A 85 -9.10 -6.27 -12.87
CA ALA A 85 -9.56 -4.89 -13.02
C ALA A 85 -8.45 -3.99 -13.56
N LYS A 86 -8.84 -2.85 -14.15
CA LYS A 86 -7.92 -1.80 -14.62
C LYS A 86 -8.39 -0.45 -14.08
N ALA A 87 -7.45 0.45 -13.80
CA ALA A 87 -7.72 1.81 -13.38
C ALA A 87 -6.62 2.75 -13.89
N MET A 88 -6.92 4.05 -13.93
CA MET A 88 -5.95 5.09 -14.23
C MET A 88 -5.61 5.87 -12.96
N THR A 89 -4.36 6.28 -12.80
CA THR A 89 -3.96 7.15 -11.69
C THR A 89 -4.47 8.58 -11.90
N GLY A 90 -5.05 9.17 -10.86
CA GLY A 90 -5.34 10.60 -10.80
C GLY A 90 -4.07 11.45 -10.73
N GLY A 91 -4.20 12.78 -10.77
CA GLY A 91 -3.06 13.71 -10.74
C GLY A 91 -2.15 13.56 -9.52
N ASP A 92 -2.67 13.06 -8.42
CA ASP A 92 -1.94 12.75 -7.18
C ASP A 92 -1.31 11.34 -7.15
N GLY A 93 -1.41 10.60 -8.26
CA GLY A 93 -0.92 9.23 -8.41
C GLY A 93 -1.82 8.15 -7.80
N ARG A 94 -3.01 8.50 -7.27
CA ARG A 94 -3.95 7.53 -6.69
C ARG A 94 -4.83 6.88 -7.75
N ALA A 95 -5.10 5.59 -7.54
CA ALA A 95 -6.07 4.83 -8.31
C ALA A 95 -6.90 3.94 -7.38
N VAL A 96 -8.14 3.68 -7.76
CA VAL A 96 -9.06 2.82 -7.00
C VAL A 96 -9.64 1.78 -7.96
N PHE A 97 -9.52 0.52 -7.58
CA PHE A 97 -10.13 -0.59 -8.29
C PHE A 97 -11.37 -1.05 -7.52
N GLN A 98 -12.46 -1.31 -8.22
CA GLN A 98 -13.60 -2.02 -7.64
C GLN A 98 -13.44 -3.51 -7.90
N PHE A 99 -13.46 -4.31 -6.85
CA PHE A 99 -13.28 -5.75 -6.94
C PHE A 99 -14.31 -6.49 -6.07
N THR A 100 -14.86 -7.58 -6.59
CA THR A 100 -15.83 -8.42 -5.85
C THR A 100 -15.28 -9.83 -5.73
N PRO A 101 -14.78 -10.23 -4.55
CA PRO A 101 -14.24 -11.57 -4.36
C PRO A 101 -15.33 -12.63 -4.29
N ASN A 102 -15.06 -13.78 -4.87
CA ASN A 102 -15.95 -14.96 -4.88
C ASN A 102 -15.46 -16.11 -3.99
N MET A 103 -14.36 -15.92 -3.25
CA MET A 103 -13.78 -16.93 -2.34
C MET A 103 -13.48 -16.30 -0.99
N ARG A 104 -13.69 -17.08 0.08
CA ARG A 104 -13.36 -16.67 1.45
C ARG A 104 -11.89 -16.89 1.76
N GLY A 105 -11.42 -16.23 2.79
CA GLY A 105 -10.06 -16.34 3.32
C GLY A 105 -9.18 -15.15 2.98
N MET A 106 -7.88 -15.37 3.06
CA MET A 106 -6.89 -14.37 2.65
C MET A 106 -6.47 -14.62 1.20
N ALA A 107 -6.56 -13.60 0.38
CA ALA A 107 -6.08 -13.62 -1.00
C ALA A 107 -5.00 -12.57 -1.19
N THR A 108 -4.01 -12.88 -2.01
CA THR A 108 -3.02 -11.88 -2.45
C THR A 108 -3.45 -11.32 -3.78
N LEU A 109 -3.45 -10.01 -3.87
CA LEU A 109 -3.66 -9.23 -5.09
C LEU A 109 -2.34 -8.55 -5.45
N THR A 110 -2.02 -8.50 -6.73
CA THR A 110 -0.89 -7.73 -7.24
C THR A 110 -1.43 -6.55 -8.04
N VAL A 111 -0.97 -5.34 -7.72
CA VAL A 111 -1.19 -4.18 -8.57
C VAL A 111 0.10 -3.91 -9.33
N ARG A 112 0.01 -3.71 -10.62
CA ARG A 112 1.17 -3.40 -11.45
C ARG A 112 0.87 -2.24 -12.40
N VAL A 113 1.93 -1.55 -12.79
CA VAL A 113 1.86 -0.56 -13.87
C VAL A 113 1.66 -1.31 -15.19
N GLY A 114 0.63 -0.95 -15.94
CA GLY A 114 0.37 -1.46 -17.28
C GLY A 114 1.37 -0.92 -18.31
N GLU A 115 1.04 -0.98 -19.59
CA GLU A 115 1.87 -0.39 -20.61
C GLU A 115 1.90 1.13 -20.46
N SER A 116 3.05 1.67 -20.09
CA SER A 116 3.28 3.11 -19.96
C SER A 116 4.53 3.52 -20.75
N PRO A 117 4.46 4.60 -21.53
CA PRO A 117 5.64 5.18 -22.18
C PRO A 117 6.52 5.97 -21.21
N ARG A 118 5.99 6.37 -20.03
CA ARG A 118 6.64 7.31 -19.10
C ARG A 118 7.18 6.66 -17.83
N VAL A 119 6.64 5.51 -17.44
CA VAL A 119 6.96 4.86 -16.17
C VAL A 119 7.47 3.45 -16.42
N ASP A 120 8.53 3.07 -15.70
CA ASP A 120 9.02 1.70 -15.67
C ASP A 120 8.02 0.75 -15.02
N ARG A 121 8.23 -0.54 -15.25
CA ARG A 121 7.45 -1.58 -14.59
C ARG A 121 7.63 -1.46 -13.07
N ALA A 122 6.51 -1.29 -12.37
CA ALA A 122 6.45 -1.34 -10.93
C ALA A 122 5.27 -2.22 -10.52
N GLU A 123 5.44 -2.98 -9.45
CA GLU A 123 4.39 -3.81 -8.88
C GLU A 123 4.42 -3.76 -7.36
N ALA A 124 3.26 -3.95 -6.74
CA ALA A 124 3.13 -4.07 -5.31
C ALA A 124 1.99 -5.04 -4.96
N MET A 125 2.12 -5.70 -3.82
CA MET A 125 1.14 -6.67 -3.35
C MET A 125 0.27 -6.09 -2.23
N ALA A 126 -1.02 -6.44 -2.24
CA ALA A 126 -1.95 -6.23 -1.16
C ALA A 126 -2.57 -7.55 -0.72
N ASN A 127 -2.93 -7.65 0.55
CA ASN A 127 -3.76 -8.72 1.03
C ASN A 127 -5.23 -8.29 1.01
N LEU A 128 -6.07 -9.17 0.50
CA LEU A 128 -7.51 -9.05 0.57
C LEU A 128 -8.04 -10.06 1.59
N ALA A 129 -8.58 -9.57 2.69
CA ALA A 129 -9.26 -10.38 3.68
C ALA A 129 -10.75 -10.49 3.32
N VAL A 130 -11.22 -11.70 3.03
CA VAL A 130 -12.63 -11.98 2.71
C VAL A 130 -13.23 -12.81 3.84
N TRP A 131 -13.84 -12.14 4.81
CA TRP A 131 -14.26 -12.77 6.06
C TRP A 131 -15.78 -12.81 6.21
N GLU A 132 -16.23 -13.71 7.08
CA GLU A 132 -17.62 -13.70 7.53
C GLU A 132 -17.82 -12.68 8.63
N ARG A 133 -18.90 -11.90 8.52
CA ARG A 133 -19.23 -10.84 9.48
C ARG A 133 -19.44 -11.30 10.91
N ARG A 134 -19.79 -12.57 11.09
CA ARG A 134 -20.02 -13.19 12.40
C ARG A 134 -18.79 -13.80 13.04
N THR A 135 -17.70 -13.99 12.29
CA THR A 135 -16.45 -14.48 12.86
C THR A 135 -15.84 -13.41 13.76
N PRO A 136 -15.48 -13.74 15.01
CA PRO A 136 -14.86 -12.80 15.91
C PRO A 136 -13.56 -12.23 15.33
N ILE A 137 -13.35 -10.93 15.56
CA ILE A 137 -12.16 -10.22 15.11
C ILE A 137 -11.39 -9.72 16.32
N LEU A 138 -10.09 -9.94 16.31
CA LEU A 138 -9.13 -9.45 17.28
C LEU A 138 -8.27 -8.36 16.63
N ALA A 139 -8.24 -7.17 17.21
CA ALA A 139 -7.31 -6.13 16.80
C ALA A 139 -6.01 -6.23 17.59
N VAL A 140 -4.88 -6.18 16.92
CA VAL A 140 -3.57 -6.29 17.56
C VAL A 140 -2.70 -5.10 17.14
N GLU A 141 -2.28 -4.30 18.11
CA GLU A 141 -1.30 -3.25 17.87
C GLU A 141 0.06 -3.88 17.55
N VAL A 142 0.67 -3.56 16.41
CA VAL A 142 1.95 -4.16 16.00
C VAL A 142 3.04 -3.91 17.04
N ALA A 143 3.01 -2.77 17.72
CA ALA A 143 3.94 -2.45 18.81
C ALA A 143 3.86 -3.45 20.00
N ALA A 144 2.70 -4.08 20.22
CA ALA A 144 2.54 -5.10 21.26
C ALA A 144 3.16 -6.45 20.91
N LEU A 145 3.62 -6.61 19.68
CA LEU A 145 4.31 -7.82 19.19
C LEU A 145 5.83 -7.71 19.27
N MET A 146 6.35 -6.48 19.39
CA MET A 146 7.76 -6.17 19.24
C MET A 146 8.41 -5.81 20.58
N GLU A 147 9.65 -6.16 20.75
CA GLU A 147 10.48 -5.64 21.83
C GLU A 147 10.70 -4.13 21.67
N GLU A 148 10.87 -3.41 22.78
CA GLU A 148 11.28 -2.01 22.73
C GLU A 148 12.66 -1.90 22.08
N ALA A 149 12.82 -0.90 21.21
CA ALA A 149 14.14 -0.57 20.71
C ALA A 149 15.00 -0.13 21.90
N THR A 150 15.93 -0.98 22.32
CA THR A 150 16.98 -0.56 23.24
C THR A 150 17.87 0.42 22.49
N VAL A 151 17.75 1.70 22.83
CA VAL A 151 18.66 2.74 22.33
C VAL A 151 20.02 2.49 22.99
N SER A 152 20.77 1.54 22.46
CA SER A 152 22.12 1.21 22.93
C SER A 152 23.15 1.95 22.10
N SER A 153 23.07 3.29 22.03
CA SER A 153 24.22 4.10 21.59
C SER A 153 24.05 5.56 21.99
N PRO A 154 24.93 6.08 22.85
CA PRO A 154 24.97 7.49 23.19
C PRO A 154 25.78 8.35 22.18
N LEU A 155 26.03 7.89 20.97
CA LEU A 155 26.79 8.62 19.96
C LEU A 155 25.92 8.97 18.75
N PRO A 156 25.50 10.28 18.60
CA PRO A 156 24.66 10.72 17.49
C PRO A 156 25.47 11.11 16.24
N LEU A 157 26.51 10.37 15.86
CA LEU A 157 27.47 10.88 14.87
C LEU A 157 27.60 10.09 13.57
N LEU A 158 26.74 9.12 13.25
CA LEU A 158 26.71 8.57 11.89
C LEU A 158 25.27 8.21 11.48
N PRO A 159 24.71 8.84 10.43
CA PRO A 159 23.41 8.44 9.86
C PRO A 159 23.63 7.29 8.85
N LEU A 160 24.23 6.21 9.27
CA LEU A 160 24.22 4.95 8.52
C LEU A 160 23.15 4.07 9.16
N GLY A 161 21.92 4.28 8.68
CA GLY A 161 20.75 3.61 9.19
C GLY A 161 20.70 2.13 8.87
N GLU A 162 21.36 1.33 9.68
CA GLU A 162 20.88 -0.02 9.91
C GLU A 162 19.55 0.12 10.67
N LYS A 163 18.46 -0.11 9.96
CA LYS A 163 17.14 -0.31 10.58
C LYS A 163 17.32 -1.53 11.48
N THR A 164 17.50 -1.29 12.78
CA THR A 164 17.55 -2.36 13.77
C THR A 164 16.22 -3.10 13.68
N GLU A 165 16.25 -4.29 13.10
CA GLU A 165 15.06 -5.13 12.98
C GLU A 165 14.61 -5.48 14.41
N ARG A 166 13.41 -5.06 14.78
CA ARG A 166 12.88 -5.28 16.13
C ARG A 166 12.56 -6.76 16.29
N SER A 167 13.06 -7.38 17.35
CA SER A 167 12.75 -8.75 17.72
C SER A 167 11.28 -8.88 18.16
N PRO A 168 10.62 -10.02 17.93
CA PRO A 168 9.30 -10.27 18.45
C PRO A 168 9.36 -10.54 19.96
N LEU A 169 8.32 -10.14 20.68
CA LEU A 169 8.15 -10.51 22.08
C LEU A 169 8.04 -12.03 22.24
N PRO A 170 8.64 -12.59 23.31
CA PRO A 170 8.57 -14.02 23.56
C PRO A 170 7.14 -14.56 23.61
N ALA A 171 6.90 -15.70 22.99
CA ALA A 171 5.61 -16.38 22.87
C ALA A 171 4.51 -15.63 22.12
N ALA A 172 4.73 -14.40 21.62
CA ALA A 172 3.69 -13.61 20.95
C ALA A 172 3.12 -14.31 19.71
N ALA A 173 3.99 -14.82 18.83
CA ALA A 173 3.56 -15.50 17.62
C ALA A 173 2.79 -16.80 17.94
N ASP A 174 3.24 -17.59 18.91
CA ASP A 174 2.62 -18.87 19.29
C ASP A 174 1.25 -18.64 19.92
N GLU A 175 1.14 -17.68 20.87
CA GLU A 175 -0.15 -17.42 21.54
C GLU A 175 -1.15 -16.78 20.57
N LEU A 176 -0.72 -15.89 19.69
CA LEU A 176 -1.59 -15.33 18.67
C LEU A 176 -2.03 -16.37 17.65
N SER A 177 -1.14 -17.28 17.26
CA SER A 177 -1.49 -18.42 16.39
C SER A 177 -2.55 -19.33 17.00
N LYS A 178 -2.48 -19.60 18.30
CA LYS A 178 -3.51 -20.39 19.02
C LYS A 178 -4.86 -19.68 19.03
N LEU A 179 -4.90 -18.34 19.16
CA LEU A 179 -6.12 -17.56 19.11
C LEU A 179 -6.75 -17.58 17.70
N THR A 180 -5.93 -17.47 16.66
CA THR A 180 -6.41 -17.43 15.27
C THR A 180 -6.81 -18.80 14.73
N GLN A 181 -6.17 -19.85 15.18
CA GLN A 181 -6.44 -21.20 14.69
C GLN A 181 -7.89 -21.63 14.91
N PHE A 182 -8.54 -21.15 15.99
CA PHE A 182 -9.86 -21.66 16.40
C PHE A 182 -10.95 -20.60 16.47
N TYR A 183 -10.62 -19.31 16.65
CA TYR A 183 -11.64 -18.33 17.01
C TYR A 183 -11.58 -17.02 16.24
N TYR A 184 -10.41 -16.43 16.07
CA TYR A 184 -10.32 -15.03 15.67
C TYR A 184 -9.71 -14.84 14.29
N ASN A 185 -10.28 -13.92 13.52
CA ASN A 185 -9.54 -13.23 12.48
C ASN A 185 -8.73 -12.09 13.11
N VAL A 186 -7.55 -11.78 12.59
CA VAL A 186 -6.68 -10.74 13.16
C VAL A 186 -6.59 -9.54 12.25
N ILE A 187 -6.78 -8.35 12.85
CA ILE A 187 -6.42 -7.08 12.26
C ILE A 187 -5.19 -6.55 12.98
N TYR A 188 -4.09 -6.41 12.25
CA TYR A 188 -2.87 -5.78 12.73
C TYR A 188 -2.97 -4.27 12.53
N ILE A 189 -2.76 -3.50 13.60
CA ILE A 189 -2.89 -2.06 13.60
C ILE A 189 -1.55 -1.43 13.93
N THR A 190 -1.11 -0.49 13.11
CA THR A 190 -0.01 0.41 13.44
C THR A 190 -0.45 1.85 13.28
N ILE A 191 0.00 2.70 14.17
CA ILE A 191 -0.23 4.14 14.12
C ILE A 191 1.08 4.77 13.71
N ALA A 192 1.12 5.41 12.55
CA ALA A 192 2.30 6.13 12.10
C ALA A 192 2.43 7.45 12.88
N GLU A 193 3.58 7.66 13.50
CA GLU A 193 3.86 8.85 14.33
C GLU A 193 4.05 10.14 13.51
N SER A 194 4.24 10.04 12.20
CA SER A 194 4.46 11.19 11.33
C SER A 194 3.44 11.27 10.19
N ASP A 195 2.94 12.48 9.95
CA ASP A 195 2.08 12.82 8.80
C ASP A 195 2.72 12.56 7.42
N ARG A 196 4.01 12.22 7.39
CA ARG A 196 4.75 11.96 6.14
C ARG A 196 4.56 10.56 5.58
N SER A 197 4.12 9.61 6.39
CA SER A 197 3.75 8.29 5.88
C SER A 197 2.24 8.27 5.61
N ASP A 198 1.85 8.28 4.38
CA ASP A 198 0.45 8.18 3.95
C ASP A 198 -0.15 6.77 4.14
N GLY A 199 0.42 5.99 5.01
CA GLY A 199 -0.01 4.65 5.37
C GLY A 199 0.31 3.56 4.35
N PHE A 200 0.83 3.91 3.17
CA PHE A 200 1.17 2.93 2.14
C PHE A 200 2.55 2.29 2.35
N MET A 201 3.52 3.08 2.81
CA MET A 201 4.93 2.67 2.86
C MET A 201 5.24 1.58 3.88
N THR A 202 4.36 1.36 4.84
CA THR A 202 4.63 0.45 5.97
C THR A 202 3.92 -0.89 5.87
N ASN A 203 2.88 -1.04 5.05
CA ASN A 203 2.14 -2.30 4.91
C ASN A 203 3.04 -3.47 4.48
N GLU A 204 3.86 -3.27 3.48
CA GLU A 204 4.76 -4.31 2.97
C GLU A 204 5.83 -4.69 3.99
N GLN A 205 6.41 -3.70 4.68
CA GLN A 205 7.40 -3.91 5.73
C GLN A 205 6.81 -4.68 6.91
N ILE A 206 5.60 -4.31 7.36
CA ILE A 206 4.91 -5.01 8.44
C ILE A 206 4.61 -6.45 8.02
N ARG A 207 4.11 -6.65 6.81
CA ARG A 207 3.81 -7.97 6.27
C ARG A 207 5.06 -8.86 6.21
N ALA A 208 6.17 -8.33 5.73
CA ALA A 208 7.45 -9.04 5.69
C ALA A 208 7.91 -9.43 7.10
N TRP A 209 7.85 -8.50 8.05
CA TRP A 209 8.22 -8.75 9.44
C TRP A 209 7.33 -9.81 10.10
N LEU A 210 6.00 -9.70 9.97
CA LEU A 210 5.05 -10.69 10.49
C LEU A 210 5.32 -12.09 9.92
N LYS A 211 5.59 -12.17 8.62
CA LYS A 211 5.91 -13.44 7.94
C LYS A 211 7.23 -14.04 8.44
N THR A 212 8.28 -13.22 8.55
CA THR A 212 9.60 -13.64 9.03
C THR A 212 9.50 -14.23 10.44
N HIS A 213 8.70 -13.60 11.30
CA HIS A 213 8.53 -14.03 12.70
C HIS A 213 7.34 -14.99 12.91
N LYS A 214 6.82 -15.57 11.83
CA LYS A 214 5.77 -16.63 11.85
C LYS A 214 4.48 -16.22 12.55
N PHE A 215 4.11 -14.95 12.53
CA PHE A 215 2.81 -14.51 12.96
C PHE A 215 1.71 -14.98 11.99
N PRO A 216 0.49 -15.24 12.49
CA PRO A 216 -0.62 -15.63 11.63
C PRO A 216 -0.95 -14.56 10.61
N PRO A 217 -1.44 -14.94 9.40
CA PRO A 217 -1.87 -13.98 8.41
C PRO A 217 -3.07 -13.17 8.91
N GLY A 218 -3.11 -11.87 8.59
CA GLY A 218 -4.18 -10.99 9.00
C GLY A 218 -4.28 -9.77 8.08
N HIS A 219 -5.32 -8.97 8.31
CA HIS A 219 -5.51 -7.69 7.64
C HIS A 219 -4.65 -6.63 8.31
N ILE A 220 -3.92 -5.83 7.54
CA ILE A 220 -3.03 -4.80 8.06
C ILE A 220 -3.67 -3.42 7.86
N LEU A 221 -3.80 -2.69 8.95
CA LEU A 221 -4.23 -1.29 8.97
C LEU A 221 -3.07 -0.39 9.42
N VAL A 222 -2.62 0.44 8.52
CA VAL A 222 -1.67 1.50 8.83
C VAL A 222 -2.42 2.82 8.92
N LEU A 223 -2.44 3.40 10.11
CA LEU A 223 -3.18 4.61 10.42
C LEU A 223 -2.21 5.79 10.50
N SER A 224 -2.54 6.86 9.79
CA SER A 224 -1.90 8.17 9.90
C SER A 224 -2.88 9.16 10.53
N GLY A 225 -2.38 10.18 11.24
CA GLY A 225 -3.22 11.22 11.84
C GLY A 225 -3.47 11.10 13.34
N GLY A 226 -2.54 10.45 14.05
CA GLY A 226 -2.49 10.47 15.52
C GLY A 226 -3.53 9.58 16.23
N PRO A 227 -3.73 9.75 17.55
CA PRO A 227 -4.55 8.86 18.39
C PRO A 227 -6.01 8.74 17.93
N ASP A 228 -6.58 9.81 17.41
CA ASP A 228 -7.98 9.83 16.96
C ASP A 228 -8.21 9.02 15.68
N ALA A 229 -7.16 8.73 14.91
CA ALA A 229 -7.27 7.93 13.71
C ALA A 229 -7.73 6.50 13.99
N LEU A 230 -7.23 5.90 15.08
CA LEU A 230 -7.67 4.57 15.50
C LEU A 230 -9.16 4.58 15.87
N GLY A 231 -9.59 5.59 16.60
CA GLY A 231 -10.99 5.73 16.97
C GLY A 231 -11.91 5.80 15.75
N ARG A 232 -11.62 6.66 14.79
CA ARG A 232 -12.40 6.76 13.55
C ARG A 232 -12.41 5.42 12.77
N GLN A 233 -11.27 4.75 12.68
CA GLN A 233 -11.18 3.47 11.97
C GLN A 233 -12.02 2.36 12.64
N LEU A 234 -12.06 2.32 13.97
CA LEU A 234 -12.94 1.39 14.70
C LEU A 234 -14.42 1.68 14.42
N ASP A 235 -14.81 2.96 14.38
CA ASP A 235 -16.18 3.36 14.04
C ASP A 235 -16.53 3.01 12.58
N GLU A 236 -15.62 3.22 11.65
CA GLU A 236 -15.78 2.83 10.23
C GLU A 236 -15.93 1.31 10.08
N LEU A 237 -15.11 0.51 10.76
CA LEU A 237 -15.24 -0.95 10.76
C LEU A 237 -16.61 -1.38 11.31
N HIS A 238 -17.06 -0.82 12.42
CA HIS A 238 -18.36 -1.14 12.99
C HIS A 238 -19.52 -0.70 12.09
N THR A 239 -19.47 0.49 11.52
CA THR A 239 -20.46 0.98 10.55
C THR A 239 -20.44 0.12 9.28
N GLY A 240 -19.26 -0.29 8.83
CA GLY A 240 -19.06 -1.26 7.77
C GLY A 240 -19.57 -2.68 8.09
N GLY A 241 -20.12 -2.91 9.29
CA GLY A 241 -20.74 -4.19 9.71
C GLY A 241 -19.79 -5.18 10.41
N TRP A 242 -18.56 -4.79 10.74
CA TRP A 242 -17.60 -5.63 11.47
C TRP A 242 -17.82 -5.53 12.99
N LYS A 243 -19.05 -5.75 13.44
CA LYS A 243 -19.47 -5.61 14.85
C LYS A 243 -18.89 -6.68 15.78
N THR A 244 -18.27 -7.71 15.22
CA THR A 244 -17.56 -8.75 15.96
C THR A 244 -16.17 -8.37 16.40
N LEU A 245 -15.67 -7.20 15.99
CA LEU A 245 -14.48 -6.57 16.54
C LEU A 245 -14.78 -6.00 17.91
N LYS A 246 -14.49 -6.76 18.96
CA LYS A 246 -14.79 -6.40 20.36
C LYS A 246 -13.55 -6.36 21.24
N PHE A 247 -12.46 -6.97 20.84
CA PHE A 247 -11.26 -7.13 21.61
C PHE A 247 -10.06 -6.52 20.92
N GLY A 248 -9.24 -5.81 21.71
CA GLY A 248 -7.94 -5.29 21.30
C GLY A 248 -6.81 -5.82 22.18
N ILE A 249 -5.67 -6.09 21.58
CA ILE A 249 -4.41 -6.33 22.29
C ILE A 249 -3.45 -5.23 21.85
N GLY A 250 -3.00 -4.43 22.80
CA GLY A 250 -2.13 -3.29 22.51
C GLY A 250 -1.04 -3.11 23.54
N ARG A 251 -0.20 -2.14 23.31
CA ARG A 251 0.85 -1.71 24.22
C ARG A 251 0.64 -0.26 24.67
N SER A 252 0.19 0.57 23.74
CA SER A 252 0.09 2.00 23.97
C SER A 252 -1.17 2.40 24.76
N LYS A 253 -1.03 3.45 25.57
CA LYS A 253 -2.17 4.09 26.27
C LYS A 253 -3.23 4.56 25.25
N ALA A 254 -2.79 5.17 24.15
CA ALA A 254 -3.68 5.66 23.09
C ALA A 254 -4.53 4.54 22.48
N PHE A 255 -3.93 3.37 22.24
CA PHE A 255 -4.67 2.20 21.79
C PHE A 255 -5.73 1.77 22.79
N ALA A 256 -5.36 1.67 24.08
CA ALA A 256 -6.31 1.32 25.14
C ALA A 256 -7.48 2.31 25.25
N GLU A 257 -7.19 3.61 25.21
CA GLU A 257 -8.20 4.66 25.29
C GLU A 257 -9.18 4.61 24.13
N ALA A 258 -8.69 4.41 22.88
CA ALA A 258 -9.54 4.32 21.69
C ALA A 258 -10.55 3.17 21.77
N PHE A 259 -10.15 2.02 22.34
CA PHE A 259 -11.05 0.87 22.56
C PHE A 259 -12.04 1.14 23.67
N LEU A 260 -11.58 1.60 24.83
CA LEU A 260 -12.42 1.81 26.01
C LEU A 260 -13.48 2.91 25.81
N GLN A 261 -13.16 3.97 25.08
CA GLN A 261 -14.12 5.02 24.70
C GLN A 261 -15.30 4.45 23.89
N ARG A 262 -15.07 3.37 23.15
CA ARG A 262 -16.10 2.66 22.36
C ARG A 262 -16.73 1.48 23.09
N ARG A 263 -16.45 1.33 24.40
CA ARG A 263 -16.91 0.21 25.24
C ARG A 263 -16.44 -1.15 24.71
N LEU A 264 -15.28 -1.18 24.06
CA LEU A 264 -14.62 -2.39 23.63
C LEU A 264 -13.62 -2.83 24.69
N GLU A 265 -13.33 -4.12 24.73
CA GLU A 265 -12.37 -4.69 25.67
C GLU A 265 -10.94 -4.56 25.12
N VAL A 266 -9.99 -4.31 26.01
CA VAL A 266 -8.58 -4.20 25.65
C VAL A 266 -7.69 -4.86 26.69
N VAL A 267 -6.69 -5.58 26.19
CA VAL A 267 -5.59 -6.14 26.98
C VAL A 267 -4.31 -5.43 26.60
N ILE A 268 -3.61 -4.91 27.58
CA ILE A 268 -2.29 -4.29 27.40
C ILE A 268 -1.20 -5.32 27.72
N VAL A 269 -0.27 -5.48 26.78
CA VAL A 269 0.87 -6.41 26.90
C VAL A 269 2.11 -5.86 26.16
N PRO A 270 3.31 -5.97 26.74
CA PRO A 270 3.59 -6.35 28.12
C PRO A 270 3.09 -5.30 29.12
N GLU A 271 3.06 -5.68 30.41
CA GLU A 271 2.77 -4.71 31.48
C GLU A 271 3.76 -3.55 31.41
N PRO A 272 3.28 -2.30 31.32
CA PRO A 272 4.15 -1.15 31.18
C PRO A 272 4.94 -0.90 32.49
N THR A 273 6.23 -0.64 32.35
CA THR A 273 7.11 -0.34 33.49
C THR A 273 6.88 1.05 34.08
N LYS A 274 6.32 1.98 33.29
CA LYS A 274 6.01 3.36 33.69
C LYS A 274 4.76 3.85 32.99
N GLY A 275 3.98 4.67 33.67
CA GLY A 275 2.81 5.34 33.13
C GLY A 275 1.50 4.81 33.68
N GLU A 276 0.49 5.70 33.68
CA GLU A 276 -0.86 5.35 34.10
C GLU A 276 -1.64 4.76 32.91
N LEU A 277 -2.14 3.56 33.09
CA LEU A 277 -3.07 2.94 32.15
C LEU A 277 -4.52 3.34 32.50
N PRO A 278 -5.42 3.34 31.52
CA PRO A 278 -6.82 3.51 31.78
C PRO A 278 -7.33 2.42 32.73
N ARG A 279 -8.07 2.81 33.78
CA ARG A 279 -8.50 1.91 34.87
C ARG A 279 -9.24 0.64 34.43
N LYS A 280 -9.87 0.66 33.25
CA LYS A 280 -10.64 -0.48 32.70
C LYS A 280 -9.83 -1.36 31.77
N ALA A 281 -8.59 -1.00 31.44
CA ALA A 281 -7.74 -1.85 30.62
C ALA A 281 -7.29 -3.07 31.42
N LYS A 282 -7.44 -4.25 30.86
CA LYS A 282 -6.87 -5.47 31.41
C LYS A 282 -5.35 -5.45 31.12
N VAL A 283 -4.55 -5.92 32.05
CA VAL A 283 -3.08 -5.95 31.88
C VAL A 283 -2.62 -7.39 31.95
N ALA A 284 -1.78 -7.77 31.00
CA ALA A 284 -1.08 -9.04 30.95
C ALA A 284 0.42 -8.79 31.09
N LYS A 285 1.06 -9.55 31.98
CA LYS A 285 2.51 -9.48 32.21
C LYS A 285 3.28 -9.83 30.94
N ASP A 286 2.84 -10.87 30.25
CA ASP A 286 3.40 -11.40 29.03
C ASP A 286 2.34 -11.99 28.12
N TRP A 287 2.73 -12.41 26.92
CA TRP A 287 1.81 -13.01 25.94
C TRP A 287 1.15 -14.32 26.40
N LYS A 288 1.76 -15.08 27.32
CA LYS A 288 1.17 -16.33 27.86
C LYS A 288 -0.06 -16.06 28.73
N GLU A 289 -0.14 -14.86 29.31
CA GLU A 289 -1.29 -14.45 30.12
C GLU A 289 -2.43 -13.85 29.28
N VAL A 290 -2.17 -13.37 28.07
CA VAL A 290 -3.16 -12.68 27.23
C VAL A 290 -4.43 -13.50 27.07
N ARG A 291 -4.30 -14.80 26.73
CA ARG A 291 -5.46 -15.67 26.52
C ARG A 291 -6.37 -15.83 27.75
N LYS A 292 -5.84 -15.66 28.96
CA LYS A 292 -6.64 -15.72 30.21
C LYS A 292 -7.40 -14.43 30.47
N LYS A 293 -7.06 -13.37 29.77
CA LYS A 293 -7.64 -12.03 29.93
C LYS A 293 -8.68 -11.69 28.87
N LEU A 294 -8.67 -12.43 27.73
CA LEU A 294 -9.71 -12.36 26.70
C LEU A 294 -10.94 -13.18 27.11
#